data_a0ca0b4bd3e00c14f730090f36d4c1b3
#
_entry.id   a0ca0b4bd3e00c14f730090f36d4c1b3
#
_cell.length_a   1.000
_cell.length_b   1.000
_cell.length_c   1.000
_cell.angle_alpha   90.00
_cell.angle_beta   90.00
_cell.angle_gamma   90.00
#
_symmetry.space_group_name_H-M   'P 1'
#
loop_
_entity.id
_entity.type
_entity.pdbx_description
1 polymer ?
#
loop_
_entity_poly.entity_id
_entity_poly.type
_entity_poly.pdbx_seq_one_letter_code
_entity_poly.pdbx_strand_id
1 'polypeptide(L)'
;VDHTNDYAGKVMGLQSYGDEYRLYDTNVRPIKILNDIFEFDGNAFWDNHEWVNFVASIHDKCFEYIKDHFDTEFKHTKDPISYTGGVALNVVWNTELKKYYDIDIPPYCADEGISIGALAYLGEKHNFEVKLDNFPFCQDDELPWDQVCSHTIKSTAEALARGKIVGWYQGHGEMGPRALGNRSI
;
A
#
# COMPACT_ATOMS: atom_id res chain seq x y z
N VAL A 1 8.68 19.78 -8.44
CA VAL A 1 8.58 18.64 -7.50
C VAL A 1 8.02 17.49 -8.30
N ASP A 2 8.80 16.43 -8.46
CA ASP A 2 8.40 15.26 -9.24
C ASP A 2 7.41 14.42 -8.41
N HIS A 3 6.15 14.43 -8.79
CA HIS A 3 5.07 13.75 -8.07
C HIS A 3 4.82 12.31 -8.59
N THR A 4 5.79 11.71 -9.25
CA THR A 4 5.64 10.38 -9.89
C THR A 4 5.29 9.27 -8.89
N ASN A 5 5.73 9.38 -7.65
CA ASN A 5 5.42 8.38 -6.60
C ASN A 5 3.98 8.46 -6.07
N ASP A 6 3.29 9.59 -6.25
CA ASP A 6 1.92 9.78 -5.72
C ASP A 6 0.88 8.97 -6.48
N TYR A 7 1.22 8.45 -7.66
CA TYR A 7 0.29 7.74 -8.53
C TYR A 7 0.30 6.23 -8.37
N ALA A 8 1.31 5.64 -7.74
CA ALA A 8 1.45 4.18 -7.63
C ALA A 8 0.23 3.53 -6.95
N GLY A 9 -0.27 4.13 -5.86
CA GLY A 9 -1.47 3.65 -5.17
C GLY A 9 -2.74 3.81 -6.02
N LYS A 10 -2.83 4.86 -6.83
CA LYS A 10 -3.96 5.09 -7.74
C LYS A 10 -3.95 4.09 -8.89
N VAL A 11 -2.78 3.80 -9.46
CA VAL A 11 -2.61 2.78 -10.50
C VAL A 11 -2.97 1.40 -9.95
N MET A 12 -2.53 1.07 -8.73
CA MET A 12 -2.92 -0.15 -8.05
C MET A 12 -4.44 -0.24 -7.84
N GLY A 13 -5.09 0.85 -7.46
CA GLY A 13 -6.56 0.92 -7.31
C GLY A 13 -7.29 0.76 -8.64
N LEU A 14 -6.75 1.34 -9.70
CA LEU A 14 -7.36 1.33 -11.04
C LEU A 14 -7.49 -0.09 -11.61
N GLN A 15 -6.56 -0.97 -11.31
CA GLN A 15 -6.59 -2.35 -11.80
C GLN A 15 -7.89 -3.11 -11.45
N SER A 16 -8.54 -2.75 -10.33
CA SER A 16 -9.78 -3.39 -9.88
C SER A 16 -11.00 -3.08 -10.76
N TYR A 17 -10.90 -2.11 -11.64
CA TYR A 17 -11.95 -1.75 -12.60
C TYR A 17 -11.72 -2.36 -13.99
N GLY A 18 -10.60 -3.06 -14.19
CA GLY A 18 -10.30 -3.73 -15.45
C GLY A 18 -10.91 -5.12 -15.51
N ASP A 19 -11.35 -5.52 -16.69
CA ASP A 19 -11.72 -6.90 -16.98
C ASP A 19 -10.46 -7.75 -17.20
N GLU A 20 -10.52 -9.04 -16.86
CA GLU A 20 -9.41 -10.01 -17.00
C GLU A 20 -9.00 -10.28 -18.48
N TYR A 21 -9.45 -9.49 -19.43
CA TYR A 21 -9.12 -9.65 -20.83
C TYR A 21 -7.66 -9.28 -21.09
N ARG A 22 -6.85 -10.29 -21.21
CA ARG A 22 -5.43 -10.22 -21.59
C ARG A 22 -5.30 -9.78 -23.05
N LEU A 23 -5.31 -8.50 -23.28
CA LEU A 23 -5.18 -7.92 -24.63
C LEU A 23 -3.73 -7.85 -25.14
N TYR A 24 -2.73 -8.18 -24.32
CA TYR A 24 -1.33 -7.96 -24.67
C TYR A 24 -0.47 -9.23 -24.55
N ASP A 25 0.43 -9.42 -25.51
CA ASP A 25 1.45 -10.47 -25.47
C ASP A 25 2.35 -10.27 -24.25
N THR A 26 2.18 -11.15 -23.28
CA THR A 26 2.83 -11.11 -21.96
C THR A 26 4.30 -11.51 -22.00
N ASN A 27 4.86 -11.82 -23.16
CA ASN A 27 6.30 -12.12 -23.33
C ASN A 27 7.18 -10.86 -23.30
N VAL A 28 6.59 -9.67 -23.35
CA VAL A 28 7.31 -8.41 -23.24
C VAL A 28 7.49 -8.07 -21.76
N ARG A 29 8.72 -7.71 -21.37
CA ARG A 29 9.00 -7.28 -19.99
C ARG A 29 8.13 -6.06 -19.63
N PRO A 30 7.50 -6.03 -18.44
CA PRO A 30 6.61 -4.94 -18.03
C PRO A 30 7.22 -3.54 -18.18
N ILE A 31 8.52 -3.41 -17.93
CA ILE A 31 9.26 -2.13 -18.02
C ILE A 31 9.28 -1.56 -19.44
N LYS A 32 9.32 -2.41 -20.48
CA LYS A 32 9.29 -1.94 -21.86
C LYS A 32 7.93 -1.36 -22.23
N ILE A 33 6.88 -2.01 -21.75
CA ILE A 33 5.50 -1.59 -21.97
C ILE A 33 5.24 -0.24 -21.29
N LEU A 34 5.74 -0.04 -20.06
CA LEU A 34 5.60 1.22 -19.34
C LEU A 34 6.27 2.38 -20.09
N ASN A 35 7.42 2.18 -20.72
CA ASN A 35 8.09 3.21 -21.49
C ASN A 35 7.30 3.64 -22.73
N ASP A 36 6.58 2.72 -23.36
CA ASP A 36 5.76 3.00 -24.55
C ASP A 36 4.47 3.77 -24.18
N ILE A 37 4.05 3.77 -22.89
CA ILE A 37 2.84 4.43 -22.39
C ILE A 37 3.07 5.89 -22.01
N PHE A 38 4.29 6.27 -21.61
CA PHE A 38 4.58 7.62 -21.12
C PHE A 38 4.51 8.73 -22.18
N GLU A 39 4.28 8.40 -23.44
CA GLU A 39 4.02 9.39 -24.50
C GLU A 39 2.54 9.84 -24.59
N PHE A 40 1.69 9.46 -23.63
CA PHE A 40 0.24 9.64 -23.69
C PHE A 40 -0.25 10.92 -23.00
N ASP A 41 -1.15 11.66 -23.66
CA ASP A 41 -1.85 12.84 -23.11
C ASP A 41 -2.78 12.41 -21.96
N GLY A 42 -2.45 12.85 -20.74
CA GLY A 42 -3.00 12.34 -19.47
C GLY A 42 -4.47 12.63 -19.19
N ASN A 43 -5.22 13.31 -20.08
CA ASN A 43 -6.60 13.71 -19.81
C ASN A 43 -7.66 12.67 -20.22
N ALA A 44 -7.31 11.70 -21.06
CA ALA A 44 -8.23 10.65 -21.53
C ALA A 44 -8.03 9.28 -20.84
N PHE A 45 -7.12 9.21 -19.89
CA PHE A 45 -6.64 7.94 -19.31
C PHE A 45 -7.72 7.21 -18.48
N TRP A 46 -8.49 7.95 -17.70
CA TRP A 46 -9.41 7.38 -16.71
C TRP A 46 -10.74 6.88 -17.29
N ASP A 47 -11.13 7.40 -18.45
CA ASP A 47 -12.40 7.09 -19.11
C ASP A 47 -12.25 6.03 -20.20
N ASN A 48 -11.05 5.53 -20.42
CA ASN A 48 -10.79 4.56 -21.48
C ASN A 48 -10.66 3.14 -20.91
N HIS A 49 -11.64 2.29 -21.18
CA HIS A 49 -11.69 0.89 -20.73
C HIS A 49 -10.46 0.06 -21.18
N GLU A 50 -9.89 0.37 -22.33
CA GLU A 50 -8.69 -0.33 -22.83
C GLU A 50 -7.49 -0.09 -21.91
N TRP A 51 -7.34 1.13 -21.38
CA TRP A 51 -6.26 1.46 -20.45
C TRP A 51 -6.45 0.82 -19.08
N VAL A 52 -7.66 0.78 -18.60
CA VAL A 52 -7.97 0.12 -17.32
C VAL A 52 -7.67 -1.37 -17.41
N ASN A 53 -8.06 -2.02 -18.51
CA ASN A 53 -7.75 -3.42 -18.79
C ASN A 53 -6.25 -3.67 -18.97
N PHE A 54 -5.55 -2.73 -19.61
CA PHE A 54 -4.10 -2.78 -19.74
C PHE A 54 -3.40 -2.70 -18.38
N VAL A 55 -3.80 -1.76 -17.53
CA VAL A 55 -3.27 -1.62 -16.17
C VAL A 55 -3.53 -2.88 -15.35
N ALA A 56 -4.73 -3.45 -15.43
CA ALA A 56 -5.07 -4.70 -14.75
C ALA A 56 -4.16 -5.85 -15.24
N SER A 57 -3.98 -5.98 -16.56
CA SER A 57 -3.14 -7.02 -17.15
C SER A 57 -1.66 -6.90 -16.74
N ILE A 58 -1.12 -5.67 -16.68
CA ILE A 58 0.24 -5.43 -16.20
C ILE A 58 0.35 -5.76 -14.71
N HIS A 59 -0.63 -5.34 -13.91
CA HIS A 59 -0.65 -5.63 -12.49
C HIS A 59 -0.60 -7.13 -12.22
N ASP A 60 -1.43 -7.91 -12.92
CA ASP A 60 -1.44 -9.36 -12.80
C ASP A 60 -0.11 -9.98 -13.27
N LYS A 61 0.45 -9.48 -14.36
CA LYS A 61 1.73 -9.98 -14.85
C LYS A 61 2.90 -9.68 -13.93
N CYS A 62 2.90 -8.51 -13.30
CA CYS A 62 3.87 -8.18 -12.26
C CYS A 62 3.71 -9.11 -11.04
N PHE A 63 2.46 -9.43 -10.67
CA PHE A 63 2.21 -10.37 -9.59
C PHE A 63 2.71 -11.78 -9.93
N GLU A 64 2.45 -12.30 -11.13
CA GLU A 64 2.99 -13.60 -11.57
C GLU A 64 4.51 -13.64 -11.41
N TYR A 65 5.20 -12.56 -11.82
CA TYR A 65 6.65 -12.47 -11.70
C TYR A 65 7.14 -12.47 -10.24
N ILE A 66 6.46 -11.73 -9.36
CA ILE A 66 6.77 -11.67 -7.93
C ILE A 66 6.51 -13.04 -7.30
N LYS A 67 5.38 -13.66 -7.63
CA LYS A 67 5.02 -14.98 -7.10
C LYS A 67 6.01 -16.05 -7.54
N ASP A 68 6.45 -16.03 -8.78
CA ASP A 68 7.47 -16.95 -9.30
C ASP A 68 8.80 -16.79 -8.55
N HIS A 69 9.17 -15.56 -8.23
CA HIS A 69 10.34 -15.29 -7.39
C HIS A 69 10.17 -15.86 -5.98
N PHE A 70 9.01 -15.67 -5.35
CA PHE A 70 8.72 -16.27 -4.05
C PHE A 70 8.72 -17.80 -4.10
N ASP A 71 8.13 -18.39 -5.14
CA ASP A 71 8.12 -19.84 -5.35
C ASP A 71 9.54 -20.39 -5.53
N THR A 72 10.44 -19.64 -6.13
CA THR A 72 11.83 -20.04 -6.33
C THR A 72 12.64 -19.96 -5.03
N GLU A 73 12.55 -18.86 -4.32
CA GLU A 73 13.43 -18.58 -3.19
C GLU A 73 12.89 -19.17 -1.86
N PHE A 74 11.57 -19.21 -1.67
CA PHE A 74 10.97 -19.52 -0.39
C PHE A 74 10.11 -20.79 -0.36
N LYS A 75 10.02 -21.54 -1.46
CA LYS A 75 9.20 -22.75 -1.57
C LYS A 75 9.41 -23.77 -0.45
N HIS A 76 10.59 -23.84 0.09
CA HIS A 76 10.97 -24.84 1.09
C HIS A 76 11.15 -24.25 2.49
N THR A 77 11.01 -22.95 2.66
CA THR A 77 11.09 -22.34 3.98
C THR A 77 9.80 -22.55 4.76
N LYS A 78 9.96 -22.78 6.07
CA LYS A 78 8.84 -22.79 7.02
C LYS A 78 8.91 -21.60 7.97
N ASP A 79 9.96 -20.82 7.83
CA ASP A 79 10.18 -19.65 8.67
C ASP A 79 9.33 -18.48 8.14
N PRO A 80 8.84 -17.60 9.02
CA PRO A 80 8.17 -16.38 8.62
C PRO A 80 9.04 -15.52 7.71
N ILE A 81 8.46 -14.97 6.66
CA ILE A 81 9.15 -14.12 5.68
C ILE A 81 8.85 -12.67 6.03
N SER A 82 9.87 -11.89 6.40
CA SER A 82 9.70 -10.44 6.54
C SER A 82 9.76 -9.79 5.15
N TYR A 83 8.63 -9.20 4.74
CA TYR A 83 8.46 -8.61 3.41
C TYR A 83 8.35 -7.11 3.49
N THR A 84 9.37 -6.42 2.97
CA THR A 84 9.52 -4.96 3.02
C THR A 84 9.90 -4.39 1.67
N GLY A 85 9.95 -3.07 1.56
CA GLY A 85 10.21 -2.34 0.33
C GLY A 85 8.91 -1.77 -0.28
N GLY A 86 9.07 -0.90 -1.27
CA GLY A 86 7.93 -0.22 -1.91
C GLY A 86 6.89 -1.18 -2.51
N VAL A 87 7.31 -2.36 -2.97
CA VAL A 87 6.41 -3.40 -3.51
C VAL A 87 5.48 -3.95 -2.43
N ALA A 88 5.93 -4.03 -1.18
CA ALA A 88 5.13 -4.47 -0.03
C ALA A 88 3.96 -3.52 0.31
N LEU A 89 3.89 -2.34 -0.31
CA LEU A 89 2.72 -1.45 -0.23
C LEU A 89 1.52 -1.94 -1.05
N ASN A 90 1.70 -2.92 -1.93
CA ASN A 90 0.62 -3.45 -2.75
C ASN A 90 -0.22 -4.46 -1.96
N VAL A 91 -1.31 -3.97 -1.39
CA VAL A 91 -2.19 -4.78 -0.54
C VAL A 91 -2.89 -5.92 -1.28
N VAL A 92 -3.10 -5.79 -2.59
CA VAL A 92 -3.71 -6.84 -3.43
C VAL A 92 -2.75 -8.03 -3.52
N TRP A 93 -1.51 -7.78 -3.89
CA TRP A 93 -0.48 -8.81 -3.97
C TRP A 93 -0.15 -9.44 -2.61
N ASN A 94 -0.12 -8.61 -1.57
CA ASN A 94 0.10 -9.09 -0.20
C ASN A 94 -0.98 -10.08 0.24
N THR A 95 -2.24 -9.79 -0.09
CA THR A 95 -3.36 -10.67 0.22
C THR A 95 -3.24 -12.02 -0.51
N GLU A 96 -2.82 -12.00 -1.77
CA GLU A 96 -2.61 -13.22 -2.53
C GLU A 96 -1.40 -14.02 -2.03
N LEU A 97 -0.26 -13.36 -1.77
CA LEU A 97 0.95 -14.03 -1.26
C LEU A 97 0.72 -14.69 0.09
N LYS A 98 -0.06 -14.06 0.99
CA LYS A 98 -0.40 -14.61 2.31
C LYS A 98 -1.19 -15.92 2.26
N LYS A 99 -1.77 -16.28 1.13
CA LYS A 99 -2.43 -17.59 0.95
C LYS A 99 -1.43 -18.75 0.87
N TYR A 100 -0.19 -18.46 0.51
CA TYR A 100 0.84 -19.46 0.22
C TYR A 100 2.01 -19.41 1.19
N TYR A 101 2.27 -18.25 1.80
CA TYR A 101 3.45 -18.00 2.62
C TYR A 101 3.07 -17.33 3.94
N ASP A 102 3.81 -17.67 4.98
CA ASP A 102 3.75 -16.94 6.26
C ASP A 102 4.57 -15.64 6.12
N ILE A 103 3.88 -14.56 5.74
CA ILE A 103 4.51 -13.26 5.45
C ILE A 103 4.13 -12.25 6.52
N ASP A 104 5.13 -11.66 7.13
CA ASP A 104 5.01 -10.48 7.99
C ASP A 104 5.33 -9.21 7.19
N ILE A 105 4.41 -8.26 7.20
CA ILE A 105 4.52 -6.99 6.49
C ILE A 105 4.32 -5.87 7.50
N PRO A 106 5.39 -5.21 7.92
CA PRO A 106 5.27 -4.13 8.89
C PRO A 106 4.56 -2.91 8.29
N PRO A 107 3.83 -2.13 9.09
CA PRO A 107 3.10 -0.95 8.62
C PRO A 107 4.02 0.15 8.04
N TYR A 108 5.31 0.08 8.33
CA TYR A 108 6.39 0.93 7.84
C TYR A 108 7.28 0.20 6.82
N CYS A 109 6.67 -0.55 5.94
CA CYS A 109 7.40 -1.45 5.03
C CYS A 109 8.18 -0.74 3.92
N ALA A 110 7.97 0.56 3.66
CA ALA A 110 8.67 1.34 2.65
C ALA A 110 9.78 2.23 3.25
N ASP A 111 10.13 3.32 2.59
CA ASP A 111 11.27 4.18 2.94
C ASP A 111 11.18 4.79 4.36
N GLU A 112 9.99 4.99 4.87
CA GLU A 112 9.76 5.45 6.24
C GLU A 112 10.33 4.49 7.30
N GLY A 113 10.41 3.21 7.00
CA GLY A 113 10.98 2.19 7.88
C GLY A 113 12.50 2.24 8.01
N ILE A 114 13.20 2.94 7.11
CA ILE A 114 14.66 3.05 7.14
C ILE A 114 15.16 3.68 8.44
N SER A 115 14.46 4.68 8.95
CA SER A 115 14.81 5.34 10.21
C SER A 115 14.71 4.40 11.42
N ILE A 116 13.70 3.54 11.44
CA ILE A 116 13.54 2.51 12.49
C ILE A 116 14.61 1.44 12.36
N GLY A 117 14.88 0.99 11.14
CA GLY A 117 15.95 0.04 10.87
C GLY A 117 17.32 0.57 11.29
N ALA A 118 17.61 1.84 11.03
CA ALA A 118 18.83 2.50 11.48
C ALA A 118 18.93 2.54 13.01
N LEU A 119 17.81 2.85 13.69
CA LEU A 119 17.76 2.86 15.16
C LEU A 119 17.98 1.46 15.73
N ALA A 120 17.34 0.43 15.17
CA ALA A 120 17.51 -0.96 15.58
C ALA A 120 18.99 -1.42 15.41
N TYR A 121 19.60 -1.10 14.26
CA TYR A 121 21.01 -1.39 14.00
C TYR A 121 21.94 -0.71 15.01
N LEU A 122 21.68 0.56 15.34
CA LEU A 122 22.48 1.27 16.36
C LEU A 122 22.29 0.66 17.76
N GLY A 123 21.07 0.23 18.09
CA GLY A 123 20.77 -0.47 19.33
C GLY A 123 21.59 -1.75 19.47
N GLU A 124 21.63 -2.58 18.44
CA GLU A 124 22.45 -3.79 18.41
C GLU A 124 23.94 -3.46 18.50
N LYS A 125 24.43 -2.53 17.69
CA LYS A 125 25.84 -2.15 17.64
C LYS A 125 26.36 -1.57 18.95
N HIS A 126 25.54 -0.85 19.70
CA HIS A 126 25.91 -0.16 20.92
C HIS A 126 25.31 -0.78 22.19
N ASN A 127 24.68 -1.96 22.08
CA ASN A 127 24.07 -2.71 23.18
C ASN A 127 23.06 -1.89 24.00
N PHE A 128 22.19 -1.13 23.34
CA PHE A 128 21.04 -0.52 23.99
C PHE A 128 19.73 -1.08 23.43
N GLU A 129 18.74 -1.19 24.31
CA GLU A 129 17.43 -1.68 23.93
C GLU A 129 16.63 -0.56 23.24
N VAL A 130 16.11 -0.85 22.04
CA VAL A 130 15.17 0.05 21.34
C VAL A 130 13.77 -0.33 21.78
N LYS A 131 13.11 0.58 22.48
CA LYS A 131 11.70 0.44 22.86
C LYS A 131 10.85 1.35 21.97
N LEU A 132 9.88 0.75 21.31
CA LEU A 132 8.90 1.44 20.51
C LEU A 132 7.53 1.21 21.16
N ASP A 133 7.29 1.92 22.27
CA ASP A 133 6.02 1.85 22.96
C ASP A 133 4.89 2.36 22.06
N ASN A 134 3.76 1.66 22.06
CA ASN A 134 2.57 1.96 21.24
C ASN A 134 2.79 1.97 19.71
N PHE A 135 3.93 1.48 19.25
CA PHE A 135 4.19 1.41 17.81
C PHE A 135 3.16 0.50 17.09
N PRO A 136 2.61 0.88 15.93
CA PRO A 136 3.00 1.96 15.03
C PRO A 136 2.32 3.32 15.29
N PHE A 137 1.73 3.51 16.43
CA PHE A 137 1.09 4.77 16.81
C PHE A 137 2.13 5.68 17.46
N CYS A 138 2.20 6.93 17.06
CA CYS A 138 3.36 7.78 17.32
C CYS A 138 2.98 9.23 17.64
N GLN A 139 2.05 9.45 18.50
CA GLN A 139 1.81 10.78 19.07
C GLN A 139 1.33 10.62 20.50
N ASP A 140 1.85 11.48 21.40
CA ASP A 140 1.50 11.46 22.82
C ASP A 140 0.11 12.07 23.08
N ASP A 141 -0.36 12.92 22.17
CA ASP A 141 -1.68 13.55 22.27
C ASP A 141 -2.75 12.62 21.69
N GLU A 142 -3.31 11.79 22.53
CA GLU A 142 -4.52 11.04 22.21
C GLU A 142 -5.70 12.01 22.05
N LEU A 143 -6.33 12.03 20.88
CA LEU A 143 -7.61 12.70 20.73
C LEU A 143 -8.67 11.88 21.46
N PRO A 144 -9.23 12.40 22.56
CA PRO A 144 -10.10 11.62 23.42
C PRO A 144 -11.39 11.23 22.71
N TRP A 145 -11.64 9.91 22.69
CA TRP A 145 -12.84 9.31 22.09
C TRP A 145 -14.15 9.83 22.72
N ASP A 146 -14.11 10.18 23.99
CA ASP A 146 -15.24 10.70 24.77
C ASP A 146 -15.65 12.12 24.35
N GLN A 147 -14.82 12.84 23.60
CA GLN A 147 -15.16 14.15 23.05
C GLN A 147 -15.88 14.08 21.69
N VAL A 148 -15.98 12.91 21.08
CA VAL A 148 -16.78 12.75 19.85
C VAL A 148 -18.25 12.70 20.25
N CYS A 149 -18.92 13.84 20.20
CA CYS A 149 -20.33 13.90 20.54
C CYS A 149 -21.21 13.19 19.48
N SER A 150 -22.35 12.67 19.90
CA SER A 150 -23.33 12.02 19.02
C SER A 150 -23.76 12.91 17.84
N HIS A 151 -23.72 14.22 18.00
CA HIS A 151 -23.99 15.19 16.95
C HIS A 151 -22.93 15.14 15.84
N THR A 152 -21.64 15.01 16.19
CA THR A 152 -20.56 14.90 15.22
C THR A 152 -20.70 13.62 14.39
N ILE A 153 -20.99 12.48 15.02
CA ILE A 153 -21.21 11.21 14.33
C ILE A 153 -22.39 11.33 13.37
N LYS A 154 -23.51 11.88 13.83
CA LYS A 154 -24.72 12.02 13.02
C LYS A 154 -24.48 12.96 11.83
N SER A 155 -23.89 14.13 12.04
CA SER A 155 -23.61 15.11 10.98
C SER A 155 -22.61 14.56 9.96
N THR A 156 -21.64 13.78 10.38
CA THR A 156 -20.70 13.09 9.50
C THR A 156 -21.41 12.03 8.66
N ALA A 157 -22.24 11.18 9.28
CA ALA A 157 -23.03 10.20 8.56
C ALA A 157 -23.96 10.83 7.53
N GLU A 158 -24.61 11.94 7.86
CA GLU A 158 -25.45 12.71 6.93
C GLU A 158 -24.63 13.33 5.79
N ALA A 159 -23.40 13.76 6.05
CA ALA A 159 -22.51 14.27 5.00
C ALA A 159 -22.11 13.15 4.04
N LEU A 160 -21.73 11.99 4.54
CA LEU A 160 -21.42 10.81 3.73
C LEU A 160 -22.62 10.34 2.91
N ALA A 161 -23.83 10.30 3.50
CA ALA A 161 -25.06 9.94 2.80
C ALA A 161 -25.40 10.91 1.66
N ARG A 162 -24.90 12.16 1.72
CA ARG A 162 -25.02 13.16 0.65
C ARG A 162 -23.86 13.14 -0.36
N GLY A 163 -23.01 12.11 -0.33
CA GLY A 163 -21.86 11.96 -1.23
C GLY A 163 -20.72 12.94 -0.95
N LYS A 164 -20.61 13.48 0.28
CA LYS A 164 -19.49 14.33 0.65
C LYS A 164 -18.26 13.48 1.01
N ILE A 165 -17.09 14.01 0.69
CA ILE A 165 -15.82 13.44 1.14
C ILE A 165 -15.57 13.96 2.56
N VAL A 166 -15.25 13.07 3.48
CA VAL A 166 -15.00 13.39 4.89
C VAL A 166 -13.66 12.81 5.31
N GLY A 167 -12.77 13.66 5.84
CA GLY A 167 -11.57 13.21 6.53
C GLY A 167 -11.90 12.92 8.00
N TRP A 168 -11.61 11.68 8.44
CA TRP A 168 -11.81 11.26 9.82
C TRP A 168 -10.48 10.95 10.49
N TYR A 169 -10.23 11.57 11.64
CA TYR A 169 -9.06 11.30 12.46
C TYR A 169 -9.48 11.11 13.92
N GLN A 170 -8.93 10.09 14.58
CA GLN A 170 -9.22 9.76 15.98
C GLN A 170 -8.01 9.03 16.59
N GLY A 171 -7.89 9.06 17.93
CA GLY A 171 -6.81 8.37 18.64
C GLY A 171 -5.43 8.96 18.34
N HIS A 172 -4.46 8.11 18.11
CA HIS A 172 -3.06 8.48 17.90
C HIS A 172 -2.70 8.73 16.42
N GLY A 173 -1.63 9.47 16.20
CA GLY A 173 -0.96 9.51 14.90
C GLY A 173 -0.42 8.14 14.51
N GLU A 174 -0.38 7.86 13.22
CA GLU A 174 0.06 6.58 12.68
C GLU A 174 1.32 6.76 11.84
N MET A 175 2.25 5.81 11.98
CA MET A 175 3.43 5.73 11.13
C MET A 175 3.16 4.84 9.92
N GLY A 176 3.67 5.27 8.76
CA GLY A 176 3.52 4.56 7.50
C GLY A 176 2.44 5.15 6.60
N PRO A 177 2.43 4.73 5.32
CA PRO A 177 1.57 5.32 4.29
C PRO A 177 0.12 4.84 4.37
N ARG A 178 -0.16 3.75 5.07
CA ARG A 178 -1.50 3.16 5.19
C ARG A 178 -2.20 3.61 6.46
N ALA A 179 -3.50 3.80 6.38
CA ALA A 179 -4.33 4.00 7.55
C ALA A 179 -4.46 2.68 8.33
N LEU A 180 -4.32 2.79 9.67
CA LEU A 180 -4.35 1.66 10.60
C LEU A 180 -5.56 1.69 11.54
N GLY A 181 -6.53 2.55 11.24
CA GLY A 181 -7.79 2.67 11.97
C GLY A 181 -8.01 4.02 12.66
N ASN A 182 -6.97 4.84 12.84
CA ASN A 182 -7.10 6.15 13.48
C ASN A 182 -7.30 7.29 12.46
N ARG A 183 -7.07 7.04 11.20
CA ARG A 183 -7.31 8.01 10.12
C ARG A 183 -7.96 7.34 8.91
N SER A 184 -8.82 8.08 8.24
CA SER A 184 -9.47 7.64 6.99
C SER A 184 -9.99 8.84 6.20
N ILE A 185 -10.19 8.65 4.90
CA ILE A 185 -10.87 9.60 4.01
C ILE A 185 -11.98 8.86 3.29
#